data_6ef3c1066e30825e7dcedf51dc5959d3
#
_entry.id   6ef3c1066e30825e7dcedf51dc5959d3
#
_cell.length_a   1.000
_cell.length_b   1.000
_cell.length_c   1.000
_cell.angle_alpha   90.00
_cell.angle_beta   90.00
_cell.angle_gamma   90.00
#
_symmetry.space_group_name_H-M   'P 1'
#
loop_
_entity.id
_entity.type
_entity.pdbx_description
1 polymer ?
#
loop_
_entity_poly.entity_id
_entity_poly.type
_entity_poly.pdbx_seq_one_letter_code
_entity_poly.pdbx_strand_id
1 'polypeptide(L)'
;MEKILIHACCGHCLGKSLAGLKAEPVAYAPVVFWNNPNIHPLIEYRRRLKAVKMLVERARLPLIADETYGLVEFCRAVHGHEAAPERCARCYALR
;
A
#
# COMPACT_ATOMS: atom_id res chain seq x y z
N MET A 1 -22.13 -1.28 -9.86
CA MET A 1 -20.68 -0.99 -9.96
C MET A 1 -19.90 -1.93 -9.04
N GLU A 2 -19.00 -2.70 -9.60
CA GLU A 2 -18.18 -3.61 -8.81
C GLU A 2 -17.14 -2.85 -7.99
N LYS A 3 -16.87 -3.32 -6.77
CA LYS A 3 -15.82 -2.78 -5.92
C LYS A 3 -14.49 -3.44 -6.27
N ILE A 4 -13.43 -2.64 -6.32
CA ILE A 4 -12.07 -3.13 -6.49
C ILE A 4 -11.20 -2.65 -5.33
N LEU A 5 -10.42 -3.55 -4.75
CA LEU A 5 -9.50 -3.24 -3.67
C LEU A 5 -8.14 -2.88 -4.23
N ILE A 6 -7.63 -1.72 -3.86
CA ILE A 6 -6.31 -1.24 -4.29
C ILE A 6 -5.39 -1.19 -3.07
N HIS A 7 -4.35 -2.02 -3.06
CA HIS A 7 -3.32 -1.98 -2.02
C HIS A 7 -2.35 -0.84 -2.32
N ALA A 8 -2.35 0.17 -1.49
CA ALA A 8 -1.54 1.37 -1.66
C ALA A 8 -0.27 1.32 -0.80
N CYS A 9 0.88 1.62 -1.39
CA CYS A 9 2.15 1.75 -0.68
C CYS A 9 2.71 3.17 -0.76
N CYS A 10 2.20 4.02 -1.64
CA CYS A 10 2.55 5.44 -1.75
C CYS A 10 1.51 6.17 -2.58
N GLY A 11 1.50 7.50 -2.48
CA GLY A 11 0.55 8.32 -3.22
C GLY A 11 0.75 8.26 -4.74
N HIS A 12 1.99 8.19 -5.20
CA HIS A 12 2.31 8.13 -6.63
C HIS A 12 1.73 6.87 -7.30
N CYS A 13 1.97 5.70 -6.70
CA CYS A 13 1.44 4.43 -7.23
C CYS A 13 -0.08 4.39 -7.17
N LEU A 14 -0.67 4.90 -6.10
CA LEU A 14 -2.12 4.99 -5.98
C LEU A 14 -2.71 5.89 -7.06
N GLY A 15 -2.10 7.05 -7.31
CA GLY A 15 -2.54 7.96 -8.37
C GLY A 15 -2.51 7.31 -9.75
N LYS A 16 -1.48 6.54 -10.07
CA LYS A 16 -1.39 5.79 -11.32
C LYS A 16 -2.48 4.73 -11.43
N SER A 17 -2.75 3.99 -10.34
CA SER A 17 -3.80 2.96 -10.32
C SER A 17 -5.17 3.58 -10.55
N LEU A 18 -5.46 4.70 -9.91
CA LEU A 18 -6.73 5.40 -10.09
C LEU A 18 -6.91 5.93 -11.51
N ALA A 19 -5.84 6.47 -12.10
CA ALA A 19 -5.87 6.92 -13.50
C ALA A 19 -6.11 5.76 -14.46
N GLY A 20 -5.49 4.60 -14.20
CA GLY A 20 -5.70 3.39 -14.99
C GLY A 20 -7.15 2.91 -14.93
N LEU A 21 -7.79 2.96 -13.75
CA LEU A 21 -9.19 2.58 -13.60
C LEU A 21 -10.14 3.50 -14.38
N LYS A 22 -9.85 4.79 -14.43
CA LYS A 22 -10.64 5.74 -15.21
C LYS A 22 -10.58 5.47 -16.72
N ALA A 23 -9.49 4.88 -17.19
CA ALA A 23 -9.31 4.53 -18.60
C ALA A 23 -9.97 3.21 -18.99
N GLU A 24 -10.42 2.41 -18.00
CA GLU A 24 -11.09 1.14 -18.27
C GLU A 24 -12.51 1.33 -18.77
N PRO A 25 -12.99 0.45 -19.70
CA PRO A 25 -14.34 0.57 -20.23
C PRO A 25 -15.43 0.24 -19.22
N VAL A 26 -15.09 -0.49 -18.16
CA VAL A 26 -16.01 -0.86 -17.07
C VAL A 26 -15.74 0.05 -15.88
N ALA A 27 -16.80 0.60 -15.29
CA ALA A 27 -16.68 1.43 -14.10
C ALA A 27 -16.52 0.56 -12.86
N TYR A 28 -15.50 0.88 -12.05
CA TYR A 28 -15.24 0.23 -10.76
C TYR A 28 -15.35 1.25 -9.64
N ALA A 29 -15.77 0.78 -8.47
CA ALA A 29 -15.77 1.57 -7.23
C ALA A 29 -14.51 1.20 -6.44
N PRO A 30 -13.45 2.03 -6.46
CA PRO A 30 -12.20 1.70 -5.77
C PRO A 30 -12.35 1.84 -4.25
N VAL A 31 -11.78 0.88 -3.53
CA VAL A 31 -11.57 0.93 -2.08
C VAL A 31 -10.07 0.81 -1.86
N VAL A 32 -9.49 1.78 -1.17
CA VAL A 32 -8.03 1.80 -0.94
C VAL A 32 -7.72 1.04 0.35
N PHE A 33 -6.73 0.17 0.28
CA PHE A 33 -6.26 -0.64 1.41
C PHE A 33 -4.81 -0.31 1.72
N TRP A 34 -4.55 0.03 2.98
CA TRP A 34 -3.21 0.29 3.48
C TRP A 34 -2.84 -0.75 4.53
N ASN A 35 -1.83 -1.55 4.25
CA ASN A 35 -1.17 -2.45 5.19
C ASN A 35 0.24 -2.70 4.66
N ASN A 36 1.20 -1.98 5.21
CA ASN A 36 2.57 -1.99 4.70
C ASN A 36 3.59 -2.14 5.83
N PRO A 37 3.67 -3.33 6.47
CA PRO A 37 4.65 -3.57 7.53
C PRO A 37 6.08 -3.60 7.02
N ASN A 38 6.27 -3.59 5.72
CA ASN A 38 7.56 -3.65 5.03
C ASN A 38 8.17 -2.27 4.76
N ILE A 39 7.46 -1.17 5.05
CA ILE A 39 7.98 0.19 4.78
C ILE A 39 8.76 0.69 6.00
N HIS A 40 10.03 0.98 5.78
CA HIS A 40 10.95 1.47 6.80
C HIS A 40 11.92 2.50 6.18
N PRO A 41 12.47 3.44 6.94
CA PRO A 41 12.24 3.71 8.36
C PRO A 41 10.87 4.36 8.64
N LEU A 42 10.57 4.61 9.92
CA LEU A 42 9.28 5.16 10.36
C LEU A 42 8.95 6.49 9.68
N ILE A 43 9.93 7.36 9.48
CA ILE A 43 9.69 8.66 8.83
C ILE A 43 9.20 8.49 7.39
N GLU A 44 9.73 7.53 6.67
CA GLU A 44 9.28 7.19 5.32
C GLU A 44 7.88 6.58 5.33
N TYR A 45 7.61 5.69 6.28
CA TYR A 45 6.30 5.10 6.48
C TYR A 45 5.22 6.17 6.69
N ARG A 46 5.48 7.10 7.62
CA ARG A 46 4.55 8.20 7.92
C ARG A 46 4.32 9.11 6.72
N ARG A 47 5.39 9.42 5.98
CA ARG A 47 5.30 10.26 4.80
C ARG A 47 4.42 9.65 3.73
N ARG A 48 4.60 8.36 3.45
CA ARG A 48 3.81 7.65 2.46
C ARG A 48 2.35 7.50 2.88
N LEU A 49 2.11 7.18 4.14
CA LEU A 49 0.75 7.08 4.68
C LEU A 49 0.02 8.41 4.58
N LYS A 50 0.68 9.51 4.94
CA LYS A 50 0.10 10.86 4.82
C LYS A 50 -0.29 11.17 3.38
N ALA A 51 0.59 10.87 2.42
CA ALA A 51 0.31 11.10 1.00
C ALA A 51 -0.90 10.30 0.52
N VAL A 52 -1.01 9.04 0.92
CA VAL A 52 -2.17 8.19 0.59
C VAL A 52 -3.45 8.75 1.20
N LYS A 53 -3.42 9.14 2.47
CA LYS A 53 -4.59 9.74 3.15
C LYS A 53 -5.06 11.02 2.46
N MET A 54 -4.13 11.89 2.06
CA MET A 54 -4.47 13.11 1.33
C MET A 54 -5.13 12.82 -0.01
N LEU A 55 -4.61 11.83 -0.74
CA LEU A 55 -5.15 11.47 -2.05
C LEU A 55 -6.55 10.87 -1.95
N VAL A 56 -6.78 9.94 -0.99
CA VAL A 56 -8.12 9.35 -0.82
C VAL A 56 -9.14 10.38 -0.36
N GLU A 57 -8.73 11.34 0.47
CA GLU A 57 -9.61 12.44 0.89
C GLU A 57 -10.03 13.30 -0.31
N ARG A 58 -9.09 13.69 -1.16
CA ARG A 58 -9.37 14.47 -2.37
C ARG A 58 -10.27 13.72 -3.35
N ALA A 59 -10.02 12.43 -3.51
CA ALA A 59 -10.78 11.58 -4.43
C ALA A 59 -12.10 11.09 -3.82
N ARG A 60 -12.35 11.37 -2.53
CA ARG A 60 -13.53 10.92 -1.78
C ARG A 60 -13.70 9.41 -1.83
N LEU A 61 -12.62 8.68 -1.59
CA LEU A 61 -12.59 7.22 -1.62
C LEU A 61 -12.57 6.65 -0.20
N PRO A 62 -13.17 5.45 0.01
CA PRO A 62 -13.00 4.76 1.28
C PRO A 62 -11.57 4.23 1.44
N LEU A 63 -11.06 4.30 2.65
CA LEU A 63 -9.74 3.79 3.02
C LEU A 63 -9.88 2.81 4.17
N ILE A 64 -9.37 1.60 3.98
CA ILE A 64 -9.22 0.60 5.04
C ILE A 64 -7.74 0.58 5.37
N ALA A 65 -7.37 0.95 6.59
CA ALA A 65 -5.97 1.09 6.96
C ALA A 65 -5.63 0.33 8.23
N ASP A 66 -4.59 -0.50 8.15
CA ASP A 66 -3.87 -0.99 9.31
C ASP A 66 -2.60 -0.13 9.40
N GLU A 67 -2.57 0.79 10.37
CA GLU A 67 -1.50 1.77 10.53
C GLU A 67 -0.40 1.30 11.48
N THR A 68 -0.38 0.02 11.83
CA THR A 68 0.66 -0.55 12.68
C THR A 68 2.01 -0.46 11.97
N TYR A 69 3.00 0.14 12.65
CA TYR A 69 4.37 0.14 12.14
C TYR A 69 5.02 -1.21 12.41
N GLY A 70 5.20 -2.01 11.36
CA GLY A 70 5.53 -3.42 11.47
C GLY A 70 7.02 -3.75 11.40
N LEU A 71 7.92 -2.95 12.01
CA LEU A 71 9.36 -3.22 11.96
C LEU A 71 9.74 -4.60 12.49
N VAL A 72 9.17 -4.99 13.63
CA VAL A 72 9.46 -6.30 14.24
C VAL A 72 8.97 -7.43 13.34
N GLU A 73 7.77 -7.32 12.82
CA GLU A 73 7.20 -8.30 11.90
C GLU A 73 8.02 -8.43 10.63
N PHE A 74 8.45 -7.30 10.06
CA PHE A 74 9.28 -7.28 8.87
C PHE A 74 10.63 -7.95 9.14
N CYS A 75 11.31 -7.59 10.22
CA CYS A 75 12.61 -8.18 10.58
C CYS A 75 12.49 -9.69 10.80
N ARG A 76 11.42 -10.16 11.42
CA ARG A 76 11.18 -11.60 11.59
C ARG A 76 10.94 -12.30 10.27
N ALA A 77 10.13 -11.68 9.37
CA ALA A 77 9.80 -12.27 8.08
C ALA A 77 11.02 -12.44 7.18
N VAL A 78 11.98 -11.52 7.24
CA VAL A 78 13.19 -11.55 6.40
C VAL A 78 14.41 -12.13 7.10
N HIS A 79 14.30 -12.52 8.36
CA HIS A 79 15.43 -13.07 9.12
C HIS A 79 16.06 -14.26 8.40
N GLY A 80 17.35 -14.19 8.13
CA GLY A 80 18.08 -15.19 7.33
C GLY A 80 17.89 -15.07 5.82
N HIS A 81 17.05 -14.14 5.37
CA HIS A 81 16.71 -13.94 3.95
C HIS A 81 16.81 -12.46 3.56
N GLU A 82 17.76 -11.73 4.16
CA GLU A 82 17.85 -10.27 3.99
C GLU A 82 18.27 -9.83 2.58
N ALA A 83 18.95 -10.72 1.84
CA ALA A 83 19.38 -10.42 0.48
C ALA A 83 18.23 -10.60 -0.52
N ALA A 84 18.12 -9.68 -1.48
CA ALA A 84 17.22 -9.87 -2.61
C ALA A 84 17.75 -11.00 -3.51
N PRO A 85 16.89 -11.85 -4.12
CA PRO A 85 15.41 -11.74 -4.19
C PRO A 85 14.66 -12.38 -3.02
N GLU A 86 15.33 -13.11 -2.12
CA GLU A 86 14.66 -13.79 -1.00
C GLU A 86 13.95 -12.81 -0.08
N ARG A 87 14.59 -11.68 0.23
CA ARG A 87 13.97 -10.62 1.02
C ARG A 87 12.69 -10.10 0.35
N CYS A 88 12.70 -9.91 -0.95
CA CYS A 88 11.53 -9.43 -1.69
C CYS A 88 10.36 -10.41 -1.60
N ALA A 89 10.62 -11.70 -1.74
CA ALA A 89 9.59 -12.74 -1.61
C ALA A 89 8.97 -12.73 -0.21
N ARG A 90 9.78 -12.62 0.84
CA ARG A 90 9.30 -12.54 2.23
C ARG A 90 8.50 -11.27 2.49
N CYS A 91 8.94 -10.15 1.93
CA CYS A 91 8.25 -8.88 2.03
C CYS A 91 6.86 -8.94 1.40
N TYR A 92 6.73 -9.51 0.21
CA TYR A 92 5.44 -9.69 -0.45
C TYR A 92 4.52 -10.64 0.32
N ALA A 93 5.06 -11.71 0.89
CA ALA A 93 4.28 -12.64 1.71
C ALA A 93 3.73 -11.97 2.97
N LEU A 94 4.46 -11.02 3.56
CA LEU A 94 4.04 -10.28 4.75
C LEU A 94 2.91 -9.29 4.46
N ARG A 95 2.88 -8.74 3.26
CA ARG A 95 1.84 -7.78 2.83
C ARG A 95 0.51 -8.49 2.49
#